data_42a687afd6211d0241955c9df5b4b9e5
#
_entry.id   42a687afd6211d0241955c9df5b4b9e5
#
_cell.length_a   1.000
_cell.length_b   1.000
_cell.length_c   1.000
_cell.angle_alpha   90.00
_cell.angle_beta   90.00
_cell.angle_gamma   90.00
#
_symmetry.space_group_name_H-M   'P 1'
#
loop_
_entity.id
_entity.type
_entity.pdbx_description
1 polymer ?
#
loop_
_entity_poly.entity_id
_entity_poly.type
_entity_poly.pdbx_seq_one_letter_code
_entity_poly.pdbx_strand_id
1 'polypeptide(L)'
;MLAITVRFHVRHGHGEAFFERAQRQAKDSLDREPACRQFDVCRNPLNPLEVFLYEIYDDEQTFAAHLTTPHFLAFDADVRDWVQDKVVEKWERP
;
A
#
# COMPACT_ATOMS: atom_id res chain seq x y z
N MET A 1 -12.76 -10.94 -7.14
CA MET A 1 -11.78 -9.85 -7.03
C MET A 1 -10.55 -10.31 -6.28
N LEU A 2 -9.47 -9.62 -6.45
CA LEU A 2 -8.21 -9.90 -5.75
C LEU A 2 -8.04 -8.94 -4.59
N ALA A 3 -7.84 -9.46 -3.38
CA ALA A 3 -7.46 -8.65 -2.22
C ALA A 3 -5.95 -8.76 -2.01
N ILE A 4 -5.33 -7.62 -1.78
CA ILE A 4 -3.91 -7.53 -1.47
C ILE A 4 -3.78 -6.97 -0.07
N THR A 5 -3.03 -7.65 0.77
CA THR A 5 -2.66 -7.12 2.09
C THR A 5 -1.17 -6.89 2.12
N VAL A 6 -0.76 -5.75 2.67
CA VAL A 6 0.65 -5.41 2.82
C VAL A 6 0.86 -4.97 4.26
N ARG A 7 1.81 -5.60 4.95
CA ARG A 7 2.23 -5.18 6.28
C ARG A 7 3.63 -4.63 6.18
N PHE A 8 3.78 -3.38 6.62
CA PHE A 8 5.07 -2.71 6.67
C PHE A 8 5.54 -2.58 8.11
N HIS A 9 6.82 -2.86 8.34
CA HIS A 9 7.51 -2.40 9.54
C HIS A 9 8.40 -1.24 9.14
N VAL A 10 8.11 -0.08 9.71
CA VAL A 10 8.77 1.19 9.38
C VAL A 10 9.89 1.44 10.38
N ARG A 11 11.00 2.00 9.89
CA ARG A 11 12.14 2.32 10.76
C ARG A 11 11.78 3.43 11.73
N HIS A 12 12.36 3.37 12.91
CA HIS A 12 12.18 4.38 13.94
C HIS A 12 12.46 5.79 13.38
N GLY A 13 11.60 6.74 13.71
CA GLY A 13 11.70 8.12 13.25
C GLY A 13 11.00 8.42 11.93
N HIS A 14 10.52 7.40 11.19
CA HIS A 14 9.89 7.56 9.89
C HIS A 14 8.40 7.20 9.87
N GLY A 15 7.82 6.89 11.02
CA GLY A 15 6.43 6.41 11.10
C GLY A 15 5.40 7.39 10.55
N GLU A 16 5.44 8.65 10.98
CA GLU A 16 4.48 9.66 10.53
C GLU A 16 4.64 9.97 9.04
N ALA A 17 5.88 10.17 8.58
CA ALA A 17 6.15 10.46 7.18
C ALA A 17 5.67 9.31 6.28
N PHE A 18 5.91 8.07 6.71
CA PHE A 18 5.45 6.90 5.98
C PHE A 18 3.92 6.84 5.92
N PHE A 19 3.26 7.05 7.06
CA PHE A 19 1.81 6.96 7.15
C PHE A 19 1.14 8.00 6.25
N GLU A 20 1.62 9.24 6.26
CA GLU A 20 1.13 10.30 5.38
C GLU A 20 1.37 9.96 3.90
N ARG A 21 2.57 9.45 3.59
CA ARG A 21 2.89 9.09 2.20
C ARG A 21 2.03 7.94 1.68
N ALA A 22 1.76 6.95 2.53
CA ALA A 22 0.91 5.81 2.17
C ALA A 22 -0.53 6.25 1.92
N GLN A 23 -1.05 7.21 2.68
CA GLN A 23 -2.39 7.76 2.46
C GLN A 23 -2.47 8.48 1.11
N ARG A 24 -1.44 9.20 0.71
CA ARG A 24 -1.38 9.84 -0.61
C ARG A 24 -1.34 8.79 -1.72
N GLN A 25 -0.62 7.69 -1.53
CA GLN A 25 -0.59 6.57 -2.47
C GLN A 25 -1.97 5.95 -2.62
N ALA A 26 -2.71 5.77 -1.52
CA ALA A 26 -4.07 5.26 -1.56
C ALA A 26 -4.97 6.18 -2.40
N LYS A 27 -4.89 7.48 -2.17
CA LYS A 27 -5.67 8.47 -2.92
C LYS A 27 -5.33 8.42 -4.41
N ASP A 28 -4.05 8.40 -4.76
CA ASP A 28 -3.61 8.35 -6.16
C ASP A 28 -4.10 7.08 -6.85
N SER A 29 -4.03 5.94 -6.16
CA SER A 29 -4.48 4.67 -6.72
C SER A 29 -5.99 4.66 -6.98
N LEU A 30 -6.78 5.14 -6.02
CA LEU A 30 -8.24 5.22 -6.17
C LEU A 30 -8.65 6.22 -7.24
N ASP A 31 -7.95 7.35 -7.36
CA ASP A 31 -8.30 8.40 -8.33
C ASP A 31 -7.88 8.02 -9.76
N ARG A 32 -6.79 7.29 -9.93
CA ARG A 32 -6.17 7.07 -11.24
C ARG A 32 -6.34 5.67 -11.80
N GLU A 33 -6.70 4.70 -10.98
CA GLU A 33 -6.82 3.30 -11.39
C GLU A 33 -8.26 2.82 -11.23
N PRO A 34 -9.06 2.81 -12.32
CA PRO A 34 -10.48 2.37 -12.23
C PRO A 34 -10.64 0.96 -11.67
N ALA A 35 -9.65 0.08 -11.87
CA ALA A 35 -9.69 -1.29 -11.38
C ALA A 35 -9.26 -1.42 -9.92
N CYS A 36 -8.77 -0.36 -9.29
CA CYS A 36 -8.51 -0.32 -7.85
C CYS A 36 -9.79 0.10 -7.15
N ARG A 37 -10.43 -0.86 -6.47
CA ARG A 37 -11.77 -0.68 -5.89
C ARG A 37 -11.74 -0.21 -4.45
N GLN A 38 -10.66 -0.51 -3.73
CA GLN A 38 -10.50 -0.16 -2.34
C GLN A 38 -9.01 -0.06 -2.03
N PHE A 39 -8.66 0.87 -1.16
CA PHE A 39 -7.28 1.03 -0.72
C PHE A 39 -7.29 1.69 0.66
N ASP A 40 -7.22 0.88 1.71
CA ASP A 40 -7.24 1.36 3.09
C ASP A 40 -5.83 1.36 3.66
N VAL A 41 -5.50 2.42 4.38
CA VAL A 41 -4.24 2.54 5.11
C VAL A 41 -4.55 2.54 6.60
N CYS A 42 -4.03 1.54 7.30
CA CYS A 42 -4.28 1.35 8.73
C CYS A 42 -2.97 1.35 9.48
N ARG A 43 -3.02 1.74 10.75
CA ARG A 43 -1.85 1.76 11.61
C ARG A 43 -2.18 1.00 12.89
N ASN A 44 -1.24 0.18 13.36
CA ASN A 44 -1.43 -0.53 14.63
C ASN A 44 -1.50 0.50 15.76
N PRO A 45 -2.59 0.55 16.55
CA PRO A 45 -2.74 1.54 17.60
C PRO A 45 -1.73 1.37 18.74
N LEU A 46 -1.14 0.17 18.87
CA LEU A 46 -0.13 -0.11 19.91
C LEU A 46 1.30 -0.01 19.37
N ASN A 47 1.48 0.12 18.07
CA ASN A 47 2.80 0.25 17.45
C ASN A 47 2.69 1.07 16.16
N PRO A 48 2.94 2.40 16.22
CA PRO A 48 2.77 3.27 15.05
C PRO A 48 3.80 3.02 13.93
N LEU A 49 4.79 2.16 14.16
CA LEU A 49 5.73 1.74 13.12
C LEU A 49 5.23 0.55 12.30
N GLU A 50 4.08 -0.01 12.67
CA GLU A 50 3.45 -1.09 11.91
C GLU A 50 2.24 -0.53 11.15
N VAL A 51 2.32 -0.57 9.81
CA VAL A 51 1.30 -0.05 8.91
C VAL A 51 0.78 -1.17 8.02
N PHE A 52 -0.53 -1.20 7.84
CA PHE A 52 -1.23 -2.24 7.10
C PHE A 52 -2.04 -1.62 5.98
N LEU A 53 -1.89 -2.16 4.76
CA LEU A 53 -2.68 -1.77 3.61
C LEU A 53 -3.63 -2.90 3.24
N TYR A 54 -4.89 -2.55 2.96
CA TYR A 54 -5.89 -3.46 2.43
C TYR A 54 -6.38 -2.91 1.09
N GLU A 55 -6.09 -3.65 0.01
CA GLU A 55 -6.31 -3.18 -1.35
C GLU A 55 -7.16 -4.20 -2.11
N ILE A 56 -8.11 -3.71 -2.92
CA ILE A 56 -8.95 -4.56 -3.77
C ILE A 56 -8.76 -4.14 -5.21
N TYR A 57 -8.43 -5.12 -6.06
CA TYR A 57 -8.32 -4.96 -7.51
C TYR A 57 -9.28 -5.91 -8.21
N ASP A 58 -9.64 -5.60 -9.46
CA ASP A 58 -10.56 -6.45 -10.23
C ASP A 58 -10.01 -7.87 -10.38
N ASP A 59 -8.70 -8.00 -10.65
CA ASP A 59 -8.05 -9.29 -10.87
C ASP A 59 -6.52 -9.18 -10.71
N GLU A 60 -5.85 -10.30 -10.92
CA GLU A 60 -4.39 -10.40 -10.83
C GLU A 60 -3.68 -9.50 -11.86
N GLN A 61 -4.25 -9.40 -13.06
CA GLN A 61 -3.66 -8.61 -14.14
C GLN A 61 -3.70 -7.12 -13.81
N THR A 62 -4.79 -6.63 -13.23
CA THR A 62 -4.92 -5.23 -12.86
C THR A 62 -4.01 -4.87 -11.68
N PHE A 63 -3.79 -5.81 -10.75
CA PHE A 63 -2.79 -5.60 -9.71
C PHE A 63 -1.37 -5.52 -10.29
N ALA A 64 -1.04 -6.39 -11.24
CA ALA A 64 0.26 -6.33 -11.91
C ALA A 64 0.47 -4.98 -12.60
N ALA A 65 -0.58 -4.45 -13.24
CA ALA A 65 -0.54 -3.14 -13.87
C ALA A 65 -0.32 -2.02 -12.84
N HIS A 66 -0.95 -2.12 -11.64
CA HIS A 66 -0.76 -1.18 -10.55
C HIS A 66 0.73 -1.00 -10.21
N LEU A 67 1.49 -2.08 -10.19
CA LEU A 67 2.91 -2.06 -9.83
C LEU A 67 3.80 -1.34 -10.85
N THR A 68 3.25 -1.02 -12.03
CA THR A 68 3.98 -0.31 -13.09
C THR A 68 3.56 1.15 -13.22
N THR A 69 2.59 1.61 -12.43
CA THR A 69 2.11 2.99 -12.52
C THR A 69 3.15 3.98 -12.02
N PRO A 70 3.18 5.21 -12.57
CA PRO A 70 4.09 6.24 -12.10
C PRO A 70 3.92 6.55 -10.61
N HIS A 71 2.68 6.58 -10.11
CA HIS A 71 2.44 6.89 -8.69
C HIS A 71 2.90 5.76 -7.77
N PHE A 72 2.77 4.48 -8.18
CA PHE A 72 3.32 3.38 -7.38
C PHE A 72 4.86 3.45 -7.35
N LEU A 73 5.48 3.65 -8.49
CA LEU A 73 6.94 3.72 -8.58
C LEU A 73 7.51 4.88 -7.76
N ALA A 74 6.83 6.03 -7.77
CA ALA A 74 7.22 7.18 -6.96
C ALA A 74 7.06 6.88 -5.46
N PHE A 75 5.95 6.26 -5.06
CA PHE A 75 5.75 5.84 -3.68
C PHE A 75 6.84 4.88 -3.22
N ASP A 76 7.09 3.84 -4.01
CA ASP A 76 8.10 2.83 -3.68
C ASP A 76 9.49 3.46 -3.50
N ALA A 77 9.85 4.39 -4.37
CA ALA A 77 11.12 5.11 -4.26
C ALA A 77 11.18 6.00 -3.02
N ASP A 78 10.10 6.74 -2.75
CA ASP A 78 10.04 7.68 -1.62
C ASP A 78 10.18 6.98 -0.27
N VAL A 79 9.59 5.78 -0.10
CA VAL A 79 9.55 5.10 1.20
C VAL A 79 10.62 4.05 1.37
N ARG A 80 11.38 3.73 0.34
CA ARG A 80 12.31 2.59 0.34
C ARG A 80 13.25 2.60 1.54
N ASP A 81 13.83 3.75 1.87
CA ASP A 81 14.79 3.85 2.97
C ASP A 81 14.12 3.89 4.35
N TRP A 82 12.80 4.07 4.40
CA TRP A 82 12.03 4.10 5.65
C TRP A 82 11.49 2.72 6.05
N VAL A 83 11.47 1.77 5.13
CA VAL A 83 10.89 0.44 5.35
C VAL A 83 11.96 -0.52 5.83
N GLN A 84 11.73 -1.13 7.00
CA GLN A 84 12.60 -2.17 7.52
C GLN A 84 12.30 -3.50 6.84
N ASP A 85 11.01 -3.85 6.74
CA ASP A 85 10.55 -5.02 6.00
C ASP A 85 9.09 -4.83 5.59
N LYS A 86 8.66 -5.63 4.62
CA LYS A 86 7.25 -5.70 4.24
C LYS A 86 6.86 -7.12 3.85
N VAL A 87 5.60 -7.45 4.10
CA VAL A 87 5.00 -8.74 3.70
C VAL A 87 3.79 -8.44 2.84
N VAL A 88 3.77 -8.99 1.62
CA VAL A 88 2.66 -8.85 0.68
C VAL A 88 1.96 -10.19 0.57
N GLU A 89 0.65 -10.21 0.77
CA GLU A 89 -0.16 -11.42 0.65
C GLU A 89 -1.32 -11.17 -0.30
N LYS A 90 -1.69 -12.21 -1.04
CA LYS A 90 -2.79 -12.18 -2.00
C LYS A 90 -3.90 -13.09 -1.53
N TRP A 91 -5.14 -12.62 -1.68
CA TRP A 91 -6.33 -13.32 -1.23
C TRP A 91 -7.39 -13.28 -2.32
N GLU A 92 -8.07 -14.39 -2.53
CA GLU A 92 -9.25 -14.40 -3.39
C GLU A 92 -10.43 -13.82 -2.59
N ARG A 93 -11.09 -12.81 -3.18
CA ARG A 93 -12.25 -12.16 -2.57
C ARG A 93 -13.46 -12.43 -3.44
N PRO A 94 -14.45 -13.21 -2.95
CA PRO A 94 -15.67 -13.52 -3.71
C PRO A 94 -16.49 -12.30 -4.08
#